data_7f992be870596c8f6e3d19fbe3f1666f
#
_entry.id   7f992be870596c8f6e3d19fbe3f1666f
#
_cell.length_a   1.000
_cell.length_b   1.000
_cell.length_c   1.000
_cell.angle_alpha   90.00
_cell.angle_beta   90.00
_cell.angle_gamma   90.00
#
_symmetry.space_group_name_H-M   'P 1'
#
loop_
_entity.id
_entity.type
_entity.pdbx_description
1 polymer ?
#
loop_
_entity_poly.entity_id
_entity_poly.type
_entity_poly.pdbx_seq_one_letter_code
_entity_poly.pdbx_strand_id
1 'polypeptide(L)'
;MARFNPKTGNFSGMVGNAVLVDHPRFGSILRVRPNRKYTLNEKQSLQVSKMAVVHRFLEPLKAFLNATNYEPSSRAYPYQQAVGRVLKAVDEATLTVQVEKAAIVSGSLAQPLDACVAVSDGKAEIRWTDNGGATSSNATDRLLVLFYDERKCWCIGI
;
A
#
# COMPACT_ATOMS: atom_id res chain seq x y z
N MET A 1 23.33 11.66 16.73
CA MET A 1 23.20 13.05 17.19
C MET A 1 21.70 13.36 17.29
N ALA A 2 21.24 13.91 18.40
CA ALA A 2 19.82 14.28 18.56
C ALA A 2 19.55 15.60 17.84
N ARG A 3 18.36 15.73 17.25
CA ARG A 3 17.87 16.92 16.55
C ARG A 3 16.61 17.44 17.26
N PHE A 4 16.51 18.75 17.37
CA PHE A 4 15.31 19.41 17.87
C PHE A 4 14.33 19.64 16.71
N ASN A 5 13.05 19.31 16.92
CA ASN A 5 11.99 19.61 15.97
C ASN A 5 11.23 20.86 16.45
N PRO A 6 11.38 22.01 15.79
CA PRO A 6 10.76 23.26 16.25
C PRO A 6 9.23 23.26 16.12
N LYS A 7 8.66 22.38 15.29
CA LYS A 7 7.21 22.31 15.10
C LYS A 7 6.51 21.58 16.23
N THR A 8 7.14 20.57 16.81
CA THR A 8 6.56 19.74 17.90
C THR A 8 7.16 20.08 19.27
N GLY A 9 8.25 20.85 19.32
CA GLY A 9 8.99 21.11 20.56
C GLY A 9 9.76 19.89 21.08
N ASN A 10 9.84 18.81 20.32
CA ASN A 10 10.39 17.54 20.74
C ASN A 10 11.80 17.30 20.19
N PHE A 11 12.53 16.42 20.85
CA PHE A 11 13.84 15.96 20.38
C PHE A 11 13.73 14.59 19.73
N SER A 12 14.47 14.36 18.65
CA SER A 12 14.61 13.05 18.04
C SER A 12 16.07 12.74 17.72
N GLY A 13 16.45 11.46 17.78
CA GLY A 13 17.79 11.02 17.50
C GLY A 13 18.44 10.25 18.62
N MET A 14 19.76 10.08 18.58
CA MET A 14 20.51 9.25 19.49
C MET A 14 21.44 10.09 20.35
N VAL A 15 21.42 9.82 21.66
CA VAL A 15 22.33 10.39 22.67
C VAL A 15 22.93 9.23 23.47
N GLY A 16 24.19 8.90 23.20
CA GLY A 16 24.82 7.74 23.81
C GLY A 16 24.08 6.42 23.48
N ASN A 17 23.65 5.71 24.51
CA ASN A 17 22.86 4.47 24.36
C ASN A 17 21.34 4.70 24.38
N ALA A 18 20.90 5.94 24.46
CA ALA A 18 19.50 6.31 24.46
C ALA A 18 19.06 6.82 23.09
N VAL A 19 17.86 6.39 22.65
CA VAL A 19 17.22 6.84 21.42
C VAL A 19 15.94 7.59 21.77
N LEU A 20 15.87 8.87 21.40
CA LEU A 20 14.70 9.71 21.49
C LEU A 20 13.94 9.65 20.17
N VAL A 21 12.67 9.30 20.23
CA VAL A 21 11.77 9.23 19.06
C VAL A 21 10.62 10.20 19.28
N ASP A 22 10.47 11.16 18.37
CA ASP A 22 9.29 12.02 18.32
C ASP A 22 8.15 11.26 17.65
N HIS A 23 7.22 10.73 18.45
CA HIS A 23 6.10 9.95 17.94
C HIS A 23 4.86 10.85 17.84
N PRO A 24 4.19 10.93 16.68
CA PRO A 24 3.11 11.87 16.44
C PRO A 24 1.91 11.71 17.38
N ARG A 25 1.73 10.52 17.97
CA ARG A 25 0.61 10.22 18.86
C ARG A 25 0.97 10.22 20.34
N PHE A 26 2.19 9.83 20.69
CA PHE A 26 2.61 9.61 22.07
C PHE A 26 3.65 10.64 22.54
N GLY A 27 4.01 11.62 21.68
CA GLY A 27 5.04 12.60 22.01
C GLY A 27 6.45 12.00 22.01
N SER A 28 7.33 12.54 22.82
CA SER A 28 8.72 12.09 22.91
C SER A 28 8.82 10.77 23.68
N ILE A 29 9.34 9.75 23.01
CA ILE A 29 9.58 8.43 23.62
C ILE A 29 11.09 8.23 23.75
N LEU A 30 11.54 7.92 24.97
CA LEU A 30 12.91 7.53 25.25
C LEU A 30 13.01 6.01 25.32
N ARG A 31 13.91 5.41 24.55
CA ARG A 31 14.20 3.98 24.61
C ARG A 31 15.69 3.71 24.61
N VAL A 32 16.09 2.61 25.20
CA VAL A 32 17.48 2.15 25.12
C VAL A 32 17.71 1.50 23.74
N ARG A 33 18.86 1.76 23.15
CA ARG A 33 19.26 1.14 21.88
C ARG A 33 19.43 -0.37 22.11
N PRO A 34 18.72 -1.22 21.34
CA PRO A 34 18.94 -2.65 21.44
C PRO A 34 20.35 -3.02 20.97
N ASN A 35 21.11 -3.66 21.84
CA ASN A 35 22.51 -4.05 21.57
C ASN A 35 22.63 -5.48 21.05
N ARG A 36 21.53 -6.06 20.54
CA ARG A 36 21.51 -7.45 20.07
C ARG A 36 21.74 -7.51 18.55
N LYS A 37 22.74 -8.29 18.13
CA LYS A 37 22.83 -8.79 16.76
C LYS A 37 21.67 -9.79 16.58
N TYR A 38 20.68 -9.41 15.79
CA TYR A 38 19.51 -10.24 15.52
C TYR A 38 19.87 -11.18 14.36
N THR A 39 19.90 -12.47 14.63
CA THR A 39 19.83 -13.49 13.59
C THR A 39 18.37 -13.85 13.38
N LEU A 40 17.87 -13.60 12.18
CA LEU A 40 16.49 -13.95 11.80
C LEU A 40 16.39 -15.48 11.73
N ASN A 41 15.30 -16.03 12.26
CA ASN A 41 14.96 -17.43 11.99
C ASN A 41 14.37 -17.55 10.57
N GLU A 42 14.23 -18.78 10.06
CA GLU A 42 13.76 -19.03 8.69
C GLU A 42 12.41 -18.38 8.40
N LYS A 43 11.44 -18.47 9.32
CA LYS A 43 10.12 -17.84 9.17
C LYS A 43 10.20 -16.32 9.10
N GLN A 44 11.06 -15.72 9.91
CA GLN A 44 11.27 -14.26 9.89
C GLN A 44 11.96 -13.83 8.59
N SER A 45 12.94 -14.60 8.12
CA SER A 45 13.63 -14.36 6.86
C SER A 45 12.65 -14.43 5.68
N LEU A 46 11.79 -15.45 5.64
CA LEU A 46 10.73 -15.57 4.64
C LEU A 46 9.78 -14.38 4.68
N GLN A 47 9.35 -13.96 5.86
CA GLN A 47 8.45 -12.80 5.99
C GLN A 47 9.10 -11.50 5.52
N VAL A 48 10.39 -11.29 5.79
CA VAL A 48 11.15 -10.14 5.28
C VAL A 48 11.21 -10.17 3.76
N SER A 49 11.46 -11.34 3.17
CA SER A 49 11.49 -11.52 1.71
C SER A 49 10.14 -11.23 1.07
N LYS A 50 9.05 -11.73 1.64
CA LYS A 50 7.69 -11.42 1.19
C LYS A 50 7.39 -9.92 1.24
N MET A 51 7.75 -9.26 2.33
CA MET A 51 7.57 -7.81 2.47
C MET A 51 8.35 -7.04 1.41
N ALA A 52 9.59 -7.44 1.12
CA ALA A 52 10.41 -6.80 0.08
C ALA A 52 9.76 -6.91 -1.30
N VAL A 53 9.21 -8.08 -1.65
CA VAL A 53 8.49 -8.31 -2.91
C VAL A 53 7.24 -7.44 -2.99
N VAL A 54 6.44 -7.38 -1.93
CA VAL A 54 5.22 -6.56 -1.89
C VAL A 54 5.54 -5.08 -2.01
N HIS A 55 6.56 -4.60 -1.31
CA HIS A 55 6.98 -3.20 -1.42
C HIS A 55 7.45 -2.85 -2.83
N ARG A 56 8.25 -3.72 -3.46
CA ARG A 56 8.68 -3.54 -4.85
C ARG A 56 7.51 -3.48 -5.82
N PHE A 57 6.51 -4.35 -5.64
CA PHE A 57 5.29 -4.37 -6.44
C PHE A 57 4.46 -3.10 -6.27
N LEU A 58 4.29 -2.60 -5.04
CA LEU A 58 3.44 -1.46 -4.72
C LEU A 58 4.14 -0.10 -4.82
N GLU A 59 5.47 -0.05 -4.95
CA GLU A 59 6.22 1.21 -4.99
C GLU A 59 5.76 2.16 -6.10
N PRO A 60 5.56 1.71 -7.37
CA PRO A 60 5.04 2.58 -8.43
C PRO A 60 3.62 3.08 -8.15
N LEU A 61 2.83 2.33 -7.38
CA LEU A 61 1.43 2.63 -7.05
C LEU A 61 1.28 3.54 -5.83
N LYS A 62 2.34 3.86 -5.13
CA LYS A 62 2.31 4.56 -3.84
C LYS A 62 1.60 5.92 -3.91
N ALA A 63 1.91 6.72 -4.93
CA ALA A 63 1.28 8.04 -5.12
C ALA A 63 -0.22 7.90 -5.36
N PHE A 64 -0.61 6.97 -6.23
CA PHE A 64 -1.99 6.65 -6.54
C PHE A 64 -2.76 6.18 -5.30
N LEU A 65 -2.24 5.21 -4.58
CA LEU A 65 -2.88 4.65 -3.38
C LEU A 65 -3.11 5.71 -2.30
N ASN A 66 -2.16 6.61 -2.10
CA ASN A 66 -2.30 7.68 -1.12
C ASN A 66 -3.31 8.76 -1.54
N ALA A 67 -3.52 8.94 -2.85
CA ALA A 67 -4.48 9.92 -3.36
C ALA A 67 -5.93 9.38 -3.39
N THR A 68 -6.11 8.07 -3.64
CA THR A 68 -7.42 7.48 -3.94
C THR A 68 -8.06 6.74 -2.77
N ASN A 69 -7.28 6.21 -1.85
CA ASN A 69 -7.76 5.35 -0.75
C ASN A 69 -7.78 6.05 0.61
N TYR A 70 -8.07 7.34 0.62
CA TYR A 70 -8.13 8.06 1.89
C TYR A 70 -9.43 7.73 2.62
N GLU A 71 -9.34 6.92 3.66
CA GLU A 71 -10.42 6.66 4.62
C GLU A 71 -10.10 7.38 5.94
N PRO A 72 -10.80 8.49 6.26
CA PRO A 72 -10.50 9.30 7.45
C PRO A 72 -10.61 8.54 8.77
N SER A 73 -11.47 7.52 8.80
CA SER A 73 -11.69 6.66 9.99
C SER A 73 -10.57 5.65 10.23
N SER A 74 -9.77 5.35 9.21
CA SER A 74 -8.69 4.38 9.32
C SER A 74 -7.45 4.98 9.96
N ARG A 75 -6.88 4.25 10.93
CA ARG A 75 -5.60 4.62 11.58
C ARG A 75 -4.37 4.30 10.73
N ALA A 76 -4.52 3.46 9.72
CA ALA A 76 -3.43 3.05 8.84
C ALA A 76 -3.46 3.87 7.54
N TYR A 77 -2.30 4.26 7.07
CA TYR A 77 -2.18 4.90 5.76
C TYR A 77 -2.63 3.97 4.63
N PRO A 78 -3.26 4.50 3.57
CA PRO A 78 -3.78 3.71 2.46
C PRO A 78 -2.77 2.74 1.85
N TYR A 79 -1.54 3.17 1.66
CA TYR A 79 -0.45 2.33 1.18
C TYR A 79 -0.18 1.13 2.11
N GLN A 80 -0.18 1.32 3.43
CA GLN A 80 0.05 0.24 4.39
C GLN A 80 -1.09 -0.77 4.40
N GLN A 81 -2.32 -0.32 4.19
CA GLN A 81 -3.46 -1.22 4.04
C GLN A 81 -3.33 -2.08 2.78
N ALA A 82 -2.92 -1.48 1.65
CA ALA A 82 -2.64 -2.21 0.41
C ALA A 82 -1.52 -3.24 0.61
N VAL A 83 -0.43 -2.88 1.30
CA VAL A 83 0.64 -3.82 1.67
C VAL A 83 0.10 -5.03 2.42
N GLY A 84 -0.75 -4.81 3.44
CA GLY A 84 -1.36 -5.89 4.22
C GLY A 84 -2.26 -6.82 3.40
N ARG A 85 -2.97 -6.29 2.40
CA ARG A 85 -3.81 -7.08 1.48
C ARG A 85 -2.99 -7.88 0.49
N VAL A 86 -2.05 -7.22 -0.20
CA VAL A 86 -1.21 -7.86 -1.22
C VAL A 86 -0.28 -8.92 -0.62
N LEU A 87 0.14 -8.75 0.64
CA LEU A 87 0.96 -9.75 1.34
C LEU A 87 0.30 -11.14 1.41
N LYS A 88 -1.04 -11.18 1.44
CA LYS A 88 -1.81 -12.44 1.42
C LYS A 88 -1.83 -13.11 0.06
N ALA A 89 -1.53 -12.36 -1.01
CA ALA A 89 -1.48 -12.84 -2.38
C ALA A 89 -0.06 -13.23 -2.84
N VAL A 90 0.94 -13.19 -1.94
CA VAL A 90 2.30 -13.64 -2.25
C VAL A 90 2.39 -15.15 -2.16
N ASP A 91 2.84 -15.78 -3.22
CA ASP A 91 3.19 -17.19 -3.22
C ASP A 91 4.51 -17.39 -2.43
N GLU A 92 4.48 -18.29 -1.44
CA GLU A 92 5.64 -18.57 -0.58
C GLU A 92 6.76 -19.33 -1.28
N ALA A 93 6.39 -20.16 -2.27
CA ALA A 93 7.37 -20.99 -2.97
C ALA A 93 8.17 -20.20 -4.01
N THR A 94 7.49 -19.31 -4.74
CA THR A 94 8.09 -18.54 -5.83
C THR A 94 8.48 -17.12 -5.44
N LEU A 95 8.02 -16.63 -4.27
CA LEU A 95 8.16 -15.25 -3.83
C LEU A 95 7.69 -14.24 -4.89
N THR A 96 6.58 -14.54 -5.54
CA THR A 96 5.95 -13.67 -6.54
C THR A 96 4.55 -13.26 -6.10
N VAL A 97 4.11 -12.06 -6.50
CA VAL A 97 2.74 -11.59 -6.24
C VAL A 97 1.81 -12.21 -7.27
N GLN A 98 0.80 -12.94 -6.83
CA GLN A 98 -0.29 -13.43 -7.68
C GLN A 98 -1.24 -12.27 -7.96
N VAL A 99 -1.06 -11.60 -9.10
CA VAL A 99 -1.78 -10.36 -9.44
C VAL A 99 -3.28 -10.55 -9.44
N GLU A 100 -3.78 -11.71 -9.89
CA GLU A 100 -5.21 -12.07 -9.91
C GLU A 100 -5.85 -12.09 -8.50
N LYS A 101 -5.05 -12.37 -7.47
CA LYS A 101 -5.50 -12.42 -6.06
C LYS A 101 -5.15 -11.16 -5.28
N ALA A 102 -4.39 -10.25 -5.88
CA ALA A 102 -3.89 -9.06 -5.22
C ALA A 102 -4.97 -7.97 -5.13
N ALA A 103 -5.70 -7.91 -4.02
CA ALA A 103 -6.63 -6.83 -3.74
C ALA A 103 -5.87 -5.55 -3.38
N ILE A 104 -5.59 -4.70 -4.34
CA ILE A 104 -4.85 -3.45 -4.15
C ILE A 104 -5.72 -2.40 -3.45
N VAL A 105 -6.99 -2.30 -3.87
CA VAL A 105 -7.99 -1.36 -3.37
C VAL A 105 -9.13 -2.12 -2.72
N SER A 106 -9.76 -1.56 -1.72
CA SER A 106 -11.02 -2.04 -1.15
C SER A 106 -11.94 -0.87 -0.86
N GLY A 107 -13.22 -1.06 -1.05
CA GLY A 107 -14.25 -0.05 -0.83
C GLY A 107 -15.63 -0.68 -0.75
N SER A 108 -16.63 0.15 -0.47
CA SER A 108 -18.05 -0.23 -0.40
C SER A 108 -18.80 -0.05 -1.72
N LEU A 109 -18.15 0.56 -2.72
CA LEU A 109 -18.76 0.73 -4.05
C LEU A 109 -18.91 -0.62 -4.75
N ALA A 110 -20.04 -0.79 -5.42
CA ALA A 110 -20.26 -1.98 -6.25
C ALA A 110 -19.26 -2.00 -7.41
N GLN A 111 -18.70 -3.18 -7.66
CA GLN A 111 -17.79 -3.36 -8.78
C GLN A 111 -18.56 -3.35 -10.10
N PRO A 112 -17.96 -2.87 -11.21
CA PRO A 112 -18.57 -2.97 -12.53
C PRO A 112 -18.84 -4.45 -12.87
N LEU A 113 -20.02 -4.71 -13.45
CA LEU A 113 -20.39 -6.06 -13.84
C LEU A 113 -19.71 -6.43 -15.17
N ASP A 114 -19.37 -7.70 -15.31
CA ASP A 114 -18.81 -8.29 -16.54
C ASP A 114 -17.61 -7.52 -17.10
N ALA A 115 -16.80 -6.94 -16.22
CA ALA A 115 -15.63 -6.20 -16.64
C ALA A 115 -14.64 -7.12 -17.36
N CYS A 116 -14.35 -6.83 -18.61
CA CYS A 116 -13.37 -7.56 -19.40
C CYS A 116 -12.40 -6.61 -20.12
N VAL A 117 -11.21 -7.09 -20.35
CA VAL A 117 -10.15 -6.38 -21.08
C VAL A 117 -9.73 -7.19 -22.26
N ALA A 118 -9.81 -6.63 -23.45
CA ALA A 118 -9.28 -7.20 -24.69
C ALA A 118 -8.10 -6.35 -25.17
N VAL A 119 -7.00 -7.00 -25.54
CA VAL A 119 -5.83 -6.33 -26.10
C VAL A 119 -5.63 -6.80 -27.52
N SER A 120 -5.73 -5.89 -28.50
CA SER A 120 -5.49 -6.16 -29.92
C SER A 120 -4.79 -4.96 -30.56
N ASP A 121 -3.84 -5.22 -31.44
CA ASP A 121 -3.14 -4.22 -32.24
C ASP A 121 -2.55 -3.05 -31.44
N GLY A 122 -2.05 -3.34 -30.22
CA GLY A 122 -1.48 -2.33 -29.34
C GLY A 122 -2.52 -1.41 -28.67
N LYS A 123 -3.81 -1.74 -28.77
CA LYS A 123 -4.92 -1.05 -28.10
C LYS A 123 -5.51 -1.95 -27.03
N ALA A 124 -5.80 -1.38 -25.88
CA ALA A 124 -6.57 -2.04 -24.82
C ALA A 124 -8.01 -1.53 -24.87
N GLU A 125 -8.97 -2.44 -25.08
CA GLU A 125 -10.40 -2.16 -25.01
C GLU A 125 -10.94 -2.71 -23.70
N ILE A 126 -11.59 -1.85 -22.93
CA ILE A 126 -12.19 -2.22 -21.65
C ILE A 126 -13.69 -2.11 -21.79
N ARG A 127 -14.39 -3.19 -21.51
CA ARG A 127 -15.86 -3.28 -21.57
C ARG A 127 -16.39 -3.67 -20.19
N TRP A 128 -17.50 -3.09 -19.80
CA TRP A 128 -18.23 -3.44 -18.58
C TRP A 128 -19.70 -3.20 -18.78
N THR A 129 -20.52 -3.86 -17.97
CA THR A 129 -21.96 -3.60 -17.92
C THR A 129 -22.23 -2.54 -16.87
N ASP A 130 -23.02 -1.53 -17.23
CA ASP A 130 -23.43 -0.48 -16.30
C ASP A 130 -24.27 -1.08 -15.16
N ASN A 131 -23.84 -0.80 -13.93
CA ASN A 131 -24.55 -1.17 -12.70
C ASN A 131 -25.16 0.06 -12.00
N GLY A 132 -25.35 1.16 -12.71
CA GLY A 132 -25.98 2.37 -12.22
C GLY A 132 -27.38 2.09 -11.70
N GLY A 133 -27.61 2.32 -10.40
CA GLY A 133 -28.85 1.98 -9.70
C GLY A 133 -28.76 0.77 -8.76
N ALA A 134 -27.64 0.06 -8.69
CA ALA A 134 -27.38 -0.84 -7.59
C ALA A 134 -27.21 -0.06 -6.28
N THR A 135 -27.45 -0.70 -5.14
CA THR A 135 -27.59 -0.07 -3.81
C THR A 135 -26.40 0.82 -3.38
N SER A 136 -25.25 0.71 -4.03
CA SER A 136 -24.03 1.47 -3.71
C SER A 136 -23.34 2.12 -4.90
N SER A 137 -23.99 2.17 -6.08
CA SER A 137 -23.44 2.81 -7.29
C SER A 137 -24.36 3.92 -7.80
N ASN A 138 -23.76 5.02 -8.23
CA ASN A 138 -24.45 6.16 -8.84
C ASN A 138 -24.01 6.33 -10.30
N ALA A 139 -24.89 6.88 -11.12
CA ALA A 139 -24.56 7.19 -12.53
C ALA A 139 -23.42 8.20 -12.71
N THR A 140 -23.04 8.89 -11.63
CA THR A 140 -21.92 9.86 -11.60
C THR A 140 -20.61 9.26 -11.08
N ASP A 141 -20.59 7.98 -10.74
CA ASP A 141 -19.36 7.30 -10.29
C ASP A 141 -18.37 7.22 -11.43
N ARG A 142 -17.11 7.40 -11.10
CA ARG A 142 -16.02 7.36 -12.09
C ARG A 142 -15.31 6.04 -12.05
N LEU A 143 -15.09 5.45 -13.20
CA LEU A 143 -14.22 4.29 -13.35
C LEU A 143 -12.77 4.75 -13.39
N LEU A 144 -11.95 4.15 -12.56
CA LEU A 144 -10.52 4.38 -12.54
C LEU A 144 -9.81 3.14 -13.03
N VAL A 145 -9.12 3.28 -14.14
CA VAL A 145 -8.34 2.19 -14.76
C VAL A 145 -6.86 2.39 -14.47
N LEU A 146 -6.24 1.36 -13.93
CA LEU A 146 -4.82 1.35 -13.61
C LEU A 146 -4.08 0.41 -14.57
N PHE A 147 -3.19 0.97 -15.39
CA PHE A 147 -2.23 0.20 -16.15
C PHE A 147 -0.94 0.09 -15.35
N TYR A 148 -0.57 -1.13 -15.03
CA TYR A 148 0.62 -1.44 -14.25
C TYR A 148 1.68 -2.09 -15.12
N ASP A 149 2.88 -1.53 -15.10
CA ASP A 149 4.13 -2.14 -15.53
C ASP A 149 5.12 -2.07 -14.36
N GLU A 150 6.02 -3.02 -14.25
CA GLU A 150 7.01 -3.09 -13.15
C GLU A 150 7.84 -1.80 -12.99
N ARG A 151 7.93 -0.99 -14.03
CA ARG A 151 8.70 0.26 -14.07
C ARG A 151 7.86 1.52 -13.97
N LYS A 152 6.60 1.49 -14.39
CA LYS A 152 5.73 2.67 -14.48
C LYS A 152 4.28 2.29 -14.18
N CYS A 153 3.58 3.22 -13.56
CA CYS A 153 2.16 3.13 -13.33
C CYS A 153 1.44 4.26 -14.08
N TRP A 154 0.39 3.92 -14.79
CA TRP A 154 -0.45 4.86 -15.55
C TRP A 154 -1.87 4.76 -15.02
N CYS A 155 -2.45 5.87 -14.60
CA CYS A 155 -3.85 5.93 -14.17
C CYS A 155 -4.63 6.78 -15.17
N ILE A 156 -5.74 6.23 -15.65
CA ILE A 156 -6.69 6.96 -16.50
C ILE A 156 -8.03 6.95 -15.76
N GLY A 157 -8.58 8.13 -15.49
CA GLY A 157 -9.96 8.27 -15.01
C GLY A 157 -10.90 8.44 -16.20
N ILE A 158 -11.96 7.66 -16.26
CA ILE A 158 -13.03 7.72 -17.26
C ILE A 158 -14.32 8.12 -16.56
#